data_b154697a04476c5b0bf22340d28b03c5
#
_entry.id   b154697a04476c5b0bf22340d28b03c5
#
_cell.length_a   1.000
_cell.length_b   1.000
_cell.length_c   1.000
_cell.angle_alpha   90.00
_cell.angle_beta   90.00
_cell.angle_gamma   90.00
#
_symmetry.space_group_name_H-M   'P 1'
#
loop_
_entity.id
_entity.type
_entity.pdbx_description
1 polymer ?
#
loop_
_entity_poly.entity_id
_entity_poly.type
_entity_poly.pdbx_seq_one_letter_code
_entity_poly.pdbx_strand_id
1 'polypeptide(L)'
;MNIIKKSLITIALCGAALCSYAADVKPYVEADALPDALNYYPAPPDTMSPQFMYDISQYMWGKTMRKDSARAALAVAQAAETVEEMAAMFSEPFGMEISAKKTPAIMNLLERGVLTLRKVGSKAKRHYMRRRPYDRFNEPTLVPAEEERLRTNGSYPSGHTARAWAMALLLVEVNPAAQDALLKYAYEWGQSRVIAGFHWQSDVDASKVLVSGAYPSLHTNETFMADMRKAQAEFKKLKAAAKPAATKAGKK
;
A
#
# COMPACT_ATOMS: atom_id res chain seq x y z
N MET A 1 -57.47 9.50 38.59
CA MET A 1 -56.88 10.74 38.14
C MET A 1 -55.38 10.66 38.40
N ASN A 2 -54.65 10.02 37.46
CA ASN A 2 -53.21 9.76 37.61
C ASN A 2 -52.46 10.46 36.49
N ILE A 3 -51.61 11.37 36.90
CA ILE A 3 -50.75 12.18 36.05
C ILE A 3 -49.51 11.39 35.77
N ILE A 4 -49.32 10.95 34.51
CA ILE A 4 -48.08 10.30 34.03
C ILE A 4 -47.10 11.40 33.62
N LYS A 5 -46.04 11.56 34.41
CA LYS A 5 -44.89 12.42 34.06
C LYS A 5 -44.09 11.75 32.93
N LYS A 6 -44.05 12.37 31.77
CA LYS A 6 -43.11 12.05 30.66
C LYS A 6 -41.75 12.62 30.98
N SER A 7 -40.80 11.76 31.28
CA SER A 7 -39.36 12.15 31.31
C SER A 7 -38.84 12.18 29.91
N LEU A 8 -38.48 13.34 29.40
CA LEU A 8 -37.67 13.53 28.20
C LEU A 8 -36.21 13.25 28.54
N ILE A 9 -35.68 12.16 27.98
CA ILE A 9 -34.23 11.91 27.98
C ILE A 9 -33.62 12.68 26.83
N THR A 10 -32.90 13.69 27.15
CA THR A 10 -32.06 14.46 26.19
C THR A 10 -30.82 13.63 25.90
N ILE A 11 -30.80 12.99 24.74
CA ILE A 11 -29.54 12.37 24.21
C ILE A 11 -28.70 13.51 23.61
N ALA A 12 -27.66 13.90 24.34
CA ALA A 12 -26.65 14.80 23.82
C ALA A 12 -25.83 14.09 22.74
N LEU A 13 -25.96 14.55 21.48
CA LEU A 13 -25.05 14.19 20.38
C LEU A 13 -23.65 14.69 20.69
N CYS A 14 -22.76 13.82 21.17
CA CYS A 14 -21.31 13.99 21.05
C CYS A 14 -20.88 13.31 19.75
N GLY A 15 -21.12 13.96 18.65
CA GLY A 15 -20.73 13.51 17.32
C GLY A 15 -20.16 14.64 16.49
N ALA A 16 -18.96 15.14 16.85
CA ALA A 16 -18.23 16.06 15.99
C ALA A 16 -16.77 16.18 16.44
N ALA A 17 -15.91 15.24 16.11
CA ALA A 17 -14.44 15.44 16.10
C ALA A 17 -13.67 14.29 15.43
N LEU A 18 -14.17 13.62 14.40
CA LEU A 18 -13.42 12.58 13.69
C LEU A 18 -13.36 12.77 12.16
N CYS A 19 -13.64 13.97 11.66
CA CYS A 19 -13.67 14.21 10.22
C CYS A 19 -12.81 15.42 9.82
N SER A 20 -11.50 15.40 10.11
CA SER A 20 -10.66 16.56 9.74
C SER A 20 -9.20 16.22 9.39
N TYR A 21 -8.81 14.96 9.26
CA TYR A 21 -7.41 14.60 8.96
C TYR A 21 -7.14 14.19 7.50
N ALA A 22 -8.15 13.97 6.69
CA ALA A 22 -7.97 13.46 5.32
C ALA A 22 -7.88 14.57 4.23
N ALA A 23 -8.06 15.84 4.54
CA ALA A 23 -8.30 16.86 3.53
C ALA A 23 -7.06 17.60 3.00
N ASP A 24 -5.86 17.43 3.55
CA ASP A 24 -4.70 18.28 3.19
C ASP A 24 -3.34 17.57 3.12
N VAL A 25 -3.32 16.27 2.89
CA VAL A 25 -2.04 15.54 2.70
C VAL A 25 -1.46 15.88 1.33
N LYS A 26 -0.36 16.64 1.29
CA LYS A 26 0.34 17.03 0.05
C LYS A 26 1.47 16.04 -0.26
N PRO A 27 1.68 15.68 -1.55
CA PRO A 27 2.82 14.88 -1.95
C PRO A 27 4.14 15.64 -1.68
N TYR A 28 5.25 14.92 -1.62
CA TYR A 28 6.58 15.55 -1.56
C TYR A 28 7.03 16.08 -2.91
N VAL A 29 6.66 15.37 -3.98
CA VAL A 29 7.00 15.73 -5.36
C VAL A 29 5.72 15.66 -6.19
N GLU A 30 5.48 16.68 -6.99
CA GLU A 30 4.33 16.71 -7.89
C GLU A 30 4.48 15.67 -9.01
N ALA A 31 3.34 15.19 -9.52
CA ALA A 31 3.32 14.09 -10.48
C ALA A 31 4.11 14.38 -11.78
N ASP A 32 4.16 15.65 -12.19
CA ASP A 32 4.84 16.06 -13.42
C ASP A 32 6.37 16.15 -13.25
N ALA A 33 6.86 16.25 -12.02
CA ALA A 33 8.27 16.23 -11.69
C ALA A 33 8.82 14.80 -11.45
N LEU A 34 7.95 13.77 -11.45
CA LEU A 34 8.37 12.37 -11.38
C LEU A 34 8.78 11.85 -12.77
N PRO A 35 9.67 10.84 -12.84
CA PRO A 35 10.00 10.18 -14.10
C PRO A 35 8.74 9.68 -14.82
N ASP A 36 8.64 9.96 -16.13
CA ASP A 36 7.52 9.52 -16.94
C ASP A 36 7.75 8.10 -17.47
N ALA A 37 6.97 7.16 -16.97
CA ALA A 37 7.07 5.75 -17.33
C ALA A 37 6.99 5.48 -18.85
N LEU A 38 6.28 6.32 -19.60
CA LEU A 38 6.15 6.19 -21.05
C LEU A 38 7.48 6.41 -21.80
N ASN A 39 8.44 7.09 -21.18
CA ASN A 39 9.71 7.44 -21.81
C ASN A 39 10.82 6.39 -21.60
N TYR A 40 10.71 5.53 -20.59
CA TYR A 40 11.80 4.64 -20.24
C TYR A 40 11.44 3.20 -19.92
N TYR A 41 10.16 2.92 -19.69
CA TYR A 41 9.72 1.56 -19.36
C TYR A 41 8.88 0.97 -20.50
N PRO A 42 9.05 -0.33 -20.81
CA PRO A 42 8.33 -0.96 -21.91
C PRO A 42 6.81 -0.89 -21.76
N ALA A 43 6.11 -0.87 -22.90
CA ALA A 43 4.67 -1.07 -22.95
C ALA A 43 4.27 -2.43 -22.34
N PRO A 44 3.02 -2.60 -21.89
CA PRO A 44 2.54 -3.93 -21.49
C PRO A 44 2.69 -4.92 -22.64
N PRO A 45 2.93 -6.22 -22.35
CA PRO A 45 3.12 -7.25 -23.38
C PRO A 45 1.97 -7.29 -24.39
N ASP A 46 2.32 -7.35 -25.67
CA ASP A 46 1.36 -7.63 -26.73
C ASP A 46 0.72 -9.00 -26.53
N THR A 47 -0.56 -9.12 -26.82
CA THR A 47 -1.36 -10.35 -26.58
C THR A 47 -0.92 -11.58 -27.39
N MET A 48 -0.09 -11.38 -28.41
CA MET A 48 0.52 -12.46 -29.22
C MET A 48 1.97 -12.75 -28.81
N SER A 49 2.51 -12.05 -27.81
CA SER A 49 3.90 -12.20 -27.38
C SER A 49 4.12 -13.35 -26.40
N PRO A 50 5.34 -13.92 -26.33
CA PRO A 50 5.71 -14.90 -25.30
C PRO A 50 5.56 -14.33 -23.88
N GLN A 51 5.80 -13.04 -23.69
CA GLN A 51 5.65 -12.36 -22.41
C GLN A 51 4.18 -12.35 -21.93
N PHE A 52 3.23 -12.23 -22.86
CA PHE A 52 1.81 -12.35 -22.50
C PHE A 52 1.41 -13.80 -22.18
N MET A 53 2.02 -14.79 -22.81
CA MET A 53 1.83 -16.21 -22.45
C MET A 53 2.31 -16.46 -21.00
N TYR A 54 3.39 -15.80 -20.58
CA TYR A 54 3.81 -15.81 -19.17
C TYR A 54 2.77 -15.16 -18.25
N ASP A 55 2.21 -14.02 -18.61
CA ASP A 55 1.11 -13.39 -17.86
C ASP A 55 -0.09 -14.34 -17.69
N ILE A 56 -0.49 -15.04 -18.74
CA ILE A 56 -1.55 -16.06 -18.69
C ILE A 56 -1.18 -17.19 -17.72
N SER A 57 0.06 -17.70 -17.80
CA SER A 57 0.51 -18.77 -16.91
C SER A 57 0.47 -18.35 -15.44
N GLN A 58 0.86 -17.12 -15.13
CA GLN A 58 0.82 -16.56 -13.77
C GLN A 58 -0.62 -16.30 -13.30
N TYR A 59 -1.52 -15.90 -14.18
CA TYR A 59 -2.95 -15.81 -13.85
C TYR A 59 -3.53 -17.18 -13.49
N MET A 60 -3.21 -18.22 -14.28
CA MET A 60 -3.64 -19.60 -14.00
C MET A 60 -3.03 -20.14 -12.69
N TRP A 61 -1.75 -19.88 -12.44
CA TRP A 61 -1.13 -20.16 -11.15
C TRP A 61 -1.88 -19.44 -10.01
N GLY A 62 -2.20 -18.16 -10.15
CA GLY A 62 -2.96 -17.40 -9.18
C GLY A 62 -4.30 -18.06 -8.84
N LYS A 63 -5.00 -18.60 -9.84
CA LYS A 63 -6.25 -19.36 -9.62
C LYS A 63 -6.02 -20.63 -8.81
N THR A 64 -4.90 -21.33 -9.01
CA THR A 64 -4.59 -22.51 -8.18
C THR A 64 -4.33 -22.13 -6.73
N MET A 65 -3.68 -20.98 -6.48
CA MET A 65 -3.41 -20.47 -5.14
C MET A 65 -4.67 -20.08 -4.35
N ARG A 66 -5.79 -19.83 -5.02
CA ARG A 66 -7.09 -19.57 -4.34
C ARG A 66 -7.64 -20.79 -3.62
N LYS A 67 -7.13 -22.01 -3.90
CA LYS A 67 -7.51 -23.23 -3.18
C LYS A 67 -6.98 -23.28 -1.75
N ASP A 68 -5.89 -22.56 -1.48
CA ASP A 68 -5.42 -22.31 -0.12
C ASP A 68 -6.23 -21.15 0.47
N SER A 69 -7.09 -21.49 1.43
CA SER A 69 -8.01 -20.52 2.05
C SER A 69 -7.28 -19.40 2.79
N ALA A 70 -6.15 -19.67 3.42
CA ALA A 70 -5.36 -18.66 4.12
C ALA A 70 -4.71 -17.68 3.11
N ARG A 71 -4.19 -18.22 2.00
CA ARG A 71 -3.59 -17.41 0.92
C ARG A 71 -4.65 -16.56 0.20
N ALA A 72 -5.83 -17.12 -0.03
CA ALA A 72 -6.97 -16.39 -0.61
C ALA A 72 -7.46 -15.27 0.31
N ALA A 73 -7.62 -15.55 1.61
CA ALA A 73 -8.00 -14.54 2.61
C ALA A 73 -6.97 -13.39 2.68
N LEU A 74 -5.67 -13.70 2.65
CA LEU A 74 -4.63 -12.68 2.57
C LEU A 74 -4.75 -11.83 1.30
N ALA A 75 -5.04 -12.43 0.15
CA ALA A 75 -5.21 -11.69 -1.10
C ALA A 75 -6.42 -10.73 -1.06
N VAL A 76 -7.48 -11.12 -0.36
CA VAL A 76 -8.64 -10.25 -0.09
C VAL A 76 -8.26 -9.12 0.87
N ALA A 77 -7.60 -9.41 1.98
CA ALA A 77 -7.18 -8.40 2.96
C ALA A 77 -6.23 -7.36 2.31
N GLN A 78 -5.33 -7.81 1.43
CA GLN A 78 -4.41 -6.94 0.68
C GLN A 78 -5.07 -6.18 -0.49
N ALA A 79 -6.40 -6.16 -0.56
CA ALA A 79 -7.16 -5.19 -1.34
C ALA A 79 -7.38 -3.85 -0.61
N ALA A 80 -6.77 -3.67 0.57
CA ALA A 80 -6.82 -2.43 1.35
C ALA A 80 -6.59 -1.17 0.51
N GLU A 81 -7.43 -0.16 0.71
CA GLU A 81 -7.46 1.05 -0.13
C GLU A 81 -6.75 2.24 0.52
N THR A 82 -6.74 2.32 1.84
CA THR A 82 -6.13 3.43 2.57
C THR A 82 -4.68 3.15 2.97
N VAL A 83 -3.89 4.21 3.13
CA VAL A 83 -2.51 4.08 3.64
C VAL A 83 -2.49 3.59 5.08
N GLU A 84 -3.48 3.97 5.87
CA GLU A 84 -3.61 3.55 7.27
C GLU A 84 -3.85 2.03 7.39
N GLU A 85 -4.79 1.47 6.62
CA GLU A 85 -5.03 0.02 6.56
C GLU A 85 -3.78 -0.75 6.13
N MET A 86 -3.11 -0.25 5.09
CA MET A 86 -1.87 -0.85 4.60
C MET A 86 -0.76 -0.79 5.64
N ALA A 87 -0.57 0.35 6.32
CA ALA A 87 0.45 0.54 7.35
C ALA A 87 0.21 -0.39 8.55
N ALA A 88 -1.05 -0.57 8.95
CA ALA A 88 -1.40 -1.54 10.00
C ALA A 88 -0.96 -2.95 9.63
N MET A 89 -1.14 -3.38 8.39
CA MET A 89 -0.69 -4.70 7.89
C MET A 89 0.83 -4.81 7.76
N PHE A 90 1.54 -3.72 7.54
CA PHE A 90 3.01 -3.67 7.55
C PHE A 90 3.63 -3.67 8.96
N SER A 91 2.83 -3.56 10.01
CA SER A 91 3.30 -3.50 11.40
C SER A 91 4.09 -4.75 11.82
N GLU A 92 3.63 -5.93 11.40
CA GLU A 92 4.31 -7.20 11.71
C GLU A 92 5.70 -7.28 11.05
N PRO A 93 5.85 -7.18 9.71
CA PRO A 93 7.16 -7.23 9.09
C PRO A 93 8.07 -6.05 9.47
N PHE A 94 7.51 -4.91 9.89
CA PHE A 94 8.28 -3.77 10.40
C PHE A 94 8.83 -4.00 11.82
N GLY A 95 8.18 -4.90 12.59
CA GLY A 95 8.54 -5.23 13.98
C GLY A 95 8.04 -4.22 15.02
N MET A 96 7.05 -3.38 14.66
CA MET A 96 6.41 -2.40 15.53
C MET A 96 5.05 -2.02 14.98
N GLU A 97 4.07 -1.74 15.86
CA GLU A 97 2.77 -1.22 15.43
C GLU A 97 2.93 0.15 14.76
N ILE A 98 2.40 0.26 13.55
CA ILE A 98 2.36 1.51 12.78
C ILE A 98 0.91 2.02 12.81
N SER A 99 0.70 3.21 13.40
CA SER A 99 -0.60 3.85 13.47
C SER A 99 -0.45 5.36 13.71
N ALA A 100 -1.46 6.15 13.34
CA ALA A 100 -1.47 7.59 13.58
C ALA A 100 -1.32 7.93 15.07
N LYS A 101 -1.78 7.07 15.97
CA LYS A 101 -1.68 7.26 17.42
C LYS A 101 -0.28 6.94 17.97
N LYS A 102 0.35 5.84 17.54
CA LYS A 102 1.62 5.37 18.11
C LYS A 102 2.86 5.89 17.39
N THR A 103 2.75 6.06 16.09
CA THR A 103 3.87 6.41 15.20
C THR A 103 3.49 7.53 14.23
N PRO A 104 3.07 8.71 14.74
CA PRO A 104 2.56 9.80 13.90
C PRO A 104 3.58 10.32 12.87
N ALA A 105 4.87 10.33 13.19
CA ALA A 105 5.89 10.76 12.24
C ALA A 105 6.10 9.73 11.12
N ILE A 106 6.06 8.44 11.43
CA ILE A 106 6.11 7.38 10.43
C ILE A 106 4.85 7.45 9.55
N MET A 107 3.66 7.60 10.13
CA MET A 107 2.41 7.72 9.36
C MET A 107 2.44 8.91 8.40
N ASN A 108 2.84 10.09 8.85
CA ASN A 108 2.99 11.27 7.98
C ASN A 108 3.95 11.01 6.81
N LEU A 109 5.07 10.33 7.06
CA LEU A 109 6.02 9.94 6.02
C LEU A 109 5.37 8.99 5.00
N LEU A 110 4.64 7.99 5.47
CA LEU A 110 3.96 7.00 4.62
C LEU A 110 2.85 7.63 3.78
N GLU A 111 1.97 8.43 4.38
CA GLU A 111 0.87 9.09 3.68
C GLU A 111 1.38 9.94 2.52
N ARG A 112 2.34 10.81 2.77
CA ARG A 112 2.91 11.70 1.75
C ARG A 112 3.78 10.99 0.73
N GLY A 113 4.63 10.05 1.19
CA GLY A 113 5.52 9.28 0.31
C GLY A 113 4.77 8.33 -0.62
N VAL A 114 3.77 7.60 -0.11
CA VAL A 114 2.92 6.74 -0.92
C VAL A 114 2.05 7.57 -1.87
N LEU A 115 1.49 8.71 -1.41
CA LEU A 115 0.74 9.63 -2.28
C LEU A 115 1.60 10.12 -3.45
N THR A 116 2.88 10.41 -3.23
CA THR A 116 3.83 10.79 -4.26
C THR A 116 4.08 9.64 -5.24
N LEU A 117 4.59 8.52 -4.74
CA LEU A 117 5.11 7.45 -5.57
C LEU A 117 4.04 6.68 -6.34
N ARG A 118 2.82 6.57 -5.82
CA ARG A 118 1.71 5.94 -6.56
C ARG A 118 1.36 6.64 -7.88
N LYS A 119 1.80 7.88 -8.06
CA LYS A 119 1.53 8.67 -9.26
C LYS A 119 2.42 8.32 -10.45
N VAL A 120 3.58 7.68 -10.21
CA VAL A 120 4.56 7.37 -11.26
C VAL A 120 3.98 6.57 -12.44
N GLY A 121 3.05 5.66 -12.18
CA GLY A 121 2.38 4.86 -13.22
C GLY A 121 1.11 5.46 -13.81
N SER A 122 0.67 6.64 -13.36
CA SER A 122 -0.67 7.15 -13.69
C SER A 122 -0.82 7.53 -15.17
N LYS A 123 0.23 8.07 -15.81
CA LYS A 123 0.21 8.40 -17.24
C LYS A 123 0.14 7.12 -18.09
N ALA A 124 1.01 6.14 -17.80
CA ALA A 124 1.02 4.84 -18.48
C ALA A 124 -0.32 4.11 -18.33
N LYS A 125 -0.91 4.14 -17.15
CA LYS A 125 -2.24 3.53 -16.91
C LYS A 125 -3.33 4.13 -17.81
N ARG A 126 -3.39 5.43 -17.94
CA ARG A 126 -4.35 6.12 -18.81
C ARG A 126 -4.04 5.93 -20.30
N HIS A 127 -2.76 5.86 -20.65
CA HIS A 127 -2.33 5.69 -22.03
C HIS A 127 -2.67 4.30 -22.57
N TYR A 128 -2.29 3.24 -21.83
CA TYR A 128 -2.46 1.87 -22.31
C TYR A 128 -3.87 1.31 -22.09
N MET A 129 -4.58 1.75 -21.07
CA MET A 129 -5.92 1.24 -20.70
C MET A 129 -6.02 -0.28 -20.82
N ARG A 130 -4.96 -0.97 -20.39
CA ARG A 130 -4.82 -2.43 -20.52
C ARG A 130 -6.00 -3.16 -19.88
N ARG A 131 -6.59 -4.08 -20.61
CA ARG A 131 -7.70 -4.91 -20.12
C ARG A 131 -7.24 -5.84 -19.00
N ARG A 132 -8.02 -5.92 -17.93
CA ARG A 132 -7.72 -6.74 -16.76
C ARG A 132 -7.99 -8.23 -17.00
N PRO A 133 -7.31 -9.16 -16.25
CA PRO A 133 -7.50 -10.61 -16.42
C PRO A 133 -8.97 -11.04 -16.28
N TYR A 134 -9.63 -10.67 -15.17
CA TYR A 134 -11.01 -11.04 -14.88
C TYR A 134 -11.98 -10.57 -15.97
N ASP A 135 -11.77 -9.38 -16.52
CA ASP A 135 -12.57 -8.85 -17.60
C ASP A 135 -12.27 -9.57 -18.93
N ARG A 136 -11.00 -9.90 -19.21
CA ARG A 136 -10.61 -10.63 -20.41
C ARG A 136 -11.21 -12.03 -20.49
N PHE A 137 -11.21 -12.75 -19.36
CA PHE A 137 -11.71 -14.11 -19.27
C PHE A 137 -13.16 -14.21 -18.83
N ASN A 138 -13.80 -13.08 -18.49
CA ASN A 138 -15.14 -13.04 -17.92
C ASN A 138 -15.29 -13.97 -16.70
N GLU A 139 -14.33 -13.88 -15.79
CA GLU A 139 -14.25 -14.69 -14.57
C GLU A 139 -14.30 -13.81 -13.33
N PRO A 140 -14.90 -14.27 -12.21
CA PRO A 140 -14.95 -13.46 -11.00
C PRO A 140 -13.58 -13.34 -10.34
N THR A 141 -13.36 -12.20 -9.66
CA THR A 141 -12.22 -11.97 -8.77
C THR A 141 -12.50 -12.48 -7.36
N LEU A 142 -11.50 -12.39 -6.47
CA LEU A 142 -11.71 -12.62 -5.03
C LEU A 142 -12.43 -11.45 -4.33
N VAL A 143 -12.57 -10.29 -4.99
CA VAL A 143 -13.24 -9.09 -4.43
C VAL A 143 -14.22 -8.53 -5.47
N PRO A 144 -15.38 -9.19 -5.70
CA PRO A 144 -16.32 -8.81 -6.76
C PRO A 144 -16.81 -7.36 -6.67
N ALA A 145 -16.91 -6.81 -5.47
CA ALA A 145 -17.34 -5.41 -5.25
C ALA A 145 -16.45 -4.36 -5.95
N GLU A 146 -15.18 -4.71 -6.26
CA GLU A 146 -14.23 -3.83 -6.93
C GLU A 146 -14.30 -3.90 -8.46
N GLU A 147 -14.94 -4.92 -9.03
CA GLU A 147 -14.86 -5.24 -10.46
C GLU A 147 -15.43 -4.13 -11.33
N GLU A 148 -16.63 -3.65 -11.03
CA GLU A 148 -17.30 -2.62 -11.85
C GLU A 148 -16.48 -1.33 -11.90
N ARG A 149 -16.03 -0.86 -10.75
CA ARG A 149 -15.20 0.35 -10.65
C ARG A 149 -13.88 0.21 -11.43
N LEU A 150 -13.33 -0.99 -11.49
CA LEU A 150 -12.03 -1.24 -12.10
C LEU A 150 -12.09 -1.60 -13.60
N ARG A 151 -13.27 -1.86 -14.17
CA ARG A 151 -13.44 -2.10 -15.62
C ARG A 151 -13.01 -0.91 -16.47
N THR A 152 -13.27 0.29 -15.99
CA THR A 152 -12.94 1.55 -16.68
C THR A 152 -11.56 2.10 -16.29
N ASN A 153 -10.77 1.32 -15.55
CA ASN A 153 -9.44 1.71 -15.07
C ASN A 153 -8.40 0.68 -15.52
N GLY A 154 -7.49 1.06 -16.41
CA GLY A 154 -6.47 0.17 -16.99
C GLY A 154 -5.70 -0.63 -15.95
N SER A 155 -5.31 -1.88 -16.28
CA SER A 155 -4.59 -2.73 -15.34
C SER A 155 -3.11 -2.36 -15.19
N TYR A 156 -2.46 -1.83 -16.21
CA TYR A 156 -1.02 -1.58 -16.26
C TYR A 156 -0.65 -0.12 -15.99
N PRO A 157 0.28 0.13 -15.07
CA PRO A 157 0.82 -0.76 -14.02
C PRO A 157 -0.14 -0.90 -12.83
N SER A 158 0.16 -1.83 -11.89
CA SER A 158 -0.67 -2.12 -10.71
C SER A 158 -0.57 -1.03 -9.64
N GLY A 159 -1.69 -0.37 -9.35
CA GLY A 159 -1.73 0.69 -8.34
C GLY A 159 -1.54 0.19 -6.89
N HIS A 160 -2.10 -0.97 -6.53
CA HIS A 160 -1.91 -1.58 -5.22
C HIS A 160 -0.47 -2.01 -4.99
N THR A 161 0.15 -2.64 -6.00
CA THR A 161 1.58 -3.01 -5.94
C THR A 161 2.46 -1.78 -5.80
N ALA A 162 2.18 -0.70 -6.54
CA ALA A 162 2.94 0.54 -6.43
C ALA A 162 2.89 1.12 -5.00
N ARG A 163 1.70 1.13 -4.37
CA ARG A 163 1.54 1.60 -2.98
C ARG A 163 2.29 0.73 -1.98
N ALA A 164 2.16 -0.60 -2.07
CA ALA A 164 2.82 -1.52 -1.16
C ALA A 164 4.35 -1.47 -1.31
N TRP A 165 4.85 -1.39 -2.54
CA TRP A 165 6.28 -1.28 -2.80
C TRP A 165 6.86 0.04 -2.31
N ALA A 166 6.14 1.16 -2.52
CA ALA A 166 6.51 2.46 -1.98
C ALA A 166 6.57 2.45 -0.44
N MET A 167 5.57 1.86 0.20
CA MET A 167 5.53 1.71 1.67
C MET A 167 6.73 0.91 2.19
N ALA A 168 7.06 -0.21 1.54
CA ALA A 168 8.21 -1.02 1.93
C ALA A 168 9.52 -0.22 1.82
N LEU A 169 9.75 0.49 0.71
CA LEU A 169 10.98 1.29 0.54
C LEU A 169 11.12 2.37 1.61
N LEU A 170 10.03 3.08 1.93
CA LEU A 170 10.03 4.08 3.00
C LEU A 170 10.32 3.45 4.37
N LEU A 171 9.69 2.32 4.69
CA LEU A 171 9.89 1.63 5.96
C LEU A 171 11.29 1.00 6.08
N VAL A 172 11.89 0.55 4.98
CA VAL A 172 13.29 0.08 4.95
C VAL A 172 14.26 1.18 5.38
N GLU A 173 14.06 2.42 4.95
CA GLU A 173 14.90 3.53 5.39
C GLU A 173 14.69 3.89 6.87
N VAL A 174 13.48 3.70 7.40
CA VAL A 174 13.20 3.92 8.82
C VAL A 174 13.80 2.81 9.69
N ASN A 175 13.67 1.54 9.26
CA ASN A 175 14.18 0.34 9.96
C ASN A 175 14.93 -0.60 9.01
N PRO A 176 16.19 -0.33 8.67
CA PRO A 176 16.97 -1.18 7.76
C PRO A 176 17.14 -2.64 8.25
N ALA A 177 17.03 -2.88 9.55
CA ALA A 177 17.11 -4.24 10.10
C ALA A 177 15.92 -5.14 9.70
N ALA A 178 14.81 -4.56 9.25
CA ALA A 178 13.63 -5.28 8.79
C ALA A 178 13.52 -5.35 7.25
N GLN A 179 14.53 -4.90 6.51
CA GLN A 179 14.47 -4.73 5.05
C GLN A 179 13.98 -5.96 4.31
N ASP A 180 14.51 -7.14 4.60
CA ASP A 180 14.16 -8.37 3.87
C ASP A 180 12.70 -8.77 4.13
N ALA A 181 12.22 -8.64 5.37
CA ALA A 181 10.84 -8.93 5.73
C ALA A 181 9.86 -7.96 5.05
N LEU A 182 10.19 -6.66 5.03
CA LEU A 182 9.38 -5.61 4.41
C LEU A 182 9.29 -5.79 2.89
N LEU A 183 10.42 -6.04 2.22
CA LEU A 183 10.46 -6.24 0.78
C LEU A 183 9.75 -7.52 0.36
N LYS A 184 9.94 -8.61 1.12
CA LYS A 184 9.21 -9.88 0.92
C LYS A 184 7.71 -9.66 1.04
N TYR A 185 7.26 -8.97 2.07
CA TYR A 185 5.84 -8.71 2.30
C TYR A 185 5.21 -7.87 1.17
N ALA A 186 5.91 -6.82 0.71
CA ALA A 186 5.46 -6.01 -0.43
C ALA A 186 5.45 -6.79 -1.75
N TYR A 187 6.41 -7.70 -1.96
CA TYR A 187 6.41 -8.62 -3.09
C TYR A 187 5.17 -9.51 -3.06
N GLU A 188 4.88 -10.15 -1.91
CA GLU A 188 3.69 -10.98 -1.71
C GLU A 188 2.39 -10.20 -1.91
N TRP A 189 2.35 -8.91 -1.52
CA TRP A 189 1.22 -8.02 -1.82
C TRP A 189 0.96 -7.89 -3.31
N GLY A 190 2.01 -7.72 -4.11
CA GLY A 190 1.91 -7.72 -5.57
C GLY A 190 1.33 -9.05 -6.10
N GLN A 191 1.82 -10.19 -5.61
CA GLN A 191 1.31 -11.51 -5.97
C GLN A 191 -0.18 -11.68 -5.60
N SER A 192 -0.62 -11.10 -4.50
CA SER A 192 -2.04 -11.08 -4.12
C SER A 192 -2.93 -10.43 -5.17
N ARG A 193 -2.44 -9.47 -5.94
CA ARG A 193 -3.22 -8.84 -7.02
C ARG A 193 -3.39 -9.77 -8.23
N VAL A 194 -2.40 -10.64 -8.49
CA VAL A 194 -2.49 -11.71 -9.50
C VAL A 194 -3.45 -12.79 -9.02
N ILE A 195 -3.29 -13.26 -7.79
CA ILE A 195 -4.15 -14.28 -7.16
C ILE A 195 -5.60 -13.81 -7.11
N ALA A 196 -5.84 -12.58 -6.70
CA ALA A 196 -7.19 -12.01 -6.68
C ALA A 196 -7.81 -11.83 -8.07
N GLY A 197 -7.02 -11.85 -9.16
CA GLY A 197 -7.50 -11.78 -10.54
C GLY A 197 -7.58 -10.38 -11.13
N PHE A 198 -7.05 -9.37 -10.45
CA PHE A 198 -7.13 -7.97 -10.88
C PHE A 198 -6.02 -7.54 -11.83
N HIS A 199 -4.85 -8.19 -11.76
CA HIS A 199 -3.65 -7.76 -12.47
C HIS A 199 -2.93 -8.94 -13.13
N TRP A 200 -2.27 -8.64 -14.24
CA TRP A 200 -1.28 -9.49 -14.86
C TRP A 200 0.04 -9.43 -14.09
N GLN A 201 0.90 -10.45 -14.23
CA GLN A 201 2.21 -10.42 -13.57
C GLN A 201 3.05 -9.24 -14.02
N SER A 202 3.05 -8.95 -15.32
CA SER A 202 3.79 -7.80 -15.86
C SER A 202 3.29 -6.44 -15.34
N ASP A 203 2.00 -6.29 -14.96
CA ASP A 203 1.51 -5.07 -14.30
C ASP A 203 2.14 -4.89 -12.93
N VAL A 204 2.30 -5.99 -12.20
CA VAL A 204 2.91 -6.04 -10.85
C VAL A 204 4.40 -5.74 -10.93
N ASP A 205 5.10 -6.37 -11.87
CA ASP A 205 6.55 -6.20 -12.04
C ASP A 205 6.90 -4.79 -12.49
N ALA A 206 6.14 -4.24 -13.44
CA ALA A 206 6.27 -2.84 -13.85
C ALA A 206 6.16 -1.88 -12.66
N SER A 207 5.18 -2.08 -11.78
CA SER A 207 4.97 -1.19 -10.63
C SER A 207 6.17 -1.12 -9.70
N LYS A 208 6.81 -2.26 -9.42
CA LYS A 208 8.00 -2.32 -8.58
C LYS A 208 9.17 -1.53 -9.18
N VAL A 209 9.41 -1.72 -10.47
CA VAL A 209 10.49 -1.01 -11.19
C VAL A 209 10.22 0.50 -11.26
N LEU A 210 8.99 0.89 -11.62
CA LEU A 210 8.63 2.30 -11.74
C LEU A 210 8.74 3.04 -10.42
N VAL A 211 8.25 2.44 -9.32
CA VAL A 211 8.37 3.03 -7.98
C VAL A 211 9.82 3.12 -7.55
N SER A 212 10.62 2.06 -7.75
CA SER A 212 12.05 2.07 -7.42
C SER A 212 12.82 3.13 -8.23
N GLY A 213 12.49 3.31 -9.51
CA GLY A 213 13.09 4.33 -10.36
C GLY A 213 12.72 5.77 -9.98
N ALA A 214 11.52 5.98 -9.42
CA ALA A 214 11.07 7.28 -8.95
C ALA A 214 11.51 7.60 -7.51
N TYR A 215 11.87 6.59 -6.73
CA TYR A 215 12.20 6.73 -5.31
C TYR A 215 13.32 7.75 -5.04
N PRO A 216 14.41 7.81 -5.81
CA PRO A 216 15.45 8.83 -5.64
C PRO A 216 14.95 10.27 -5.73
N SER A 217 13.87 10.53 -6.48
CA SER A 217 13.29 11.88 -6.58
C SER A 217 12.82 12.44 -5.24
N LEU A 218 12.48 11.58 -4.27
CA LEU A 218 12.12 12.01 -2.93
C LEU A 218 13.30 12.64 -2.19
N HIS A 219 14.52 12.13 -2.40
CA HIS A 219 15.71 12.57 -1.69
C HIS A 219 16.21 13.95 -2.11
N THR A 220 15.72 14.49 -3.23
CA THR A 220 15.96 15.87 -3.63
C THR A 220 15.02 16.86 -2.94
N ASN A 221 14.04 16.39 -2.17
CA ASN A 221 13.06 17.22 -1.46
C ASN A 221 13.43 17.37 0.02
N GLU A 222 13.73 18.59 0.45
CA GLU A 222 14.15 18.87 1.83
C GLU A 222 13.08 18.49 2.88
N THR A 223 11.79 18.65 2.55
CA THR A 223 10.69 18.29 3.46
C THR A 223 10.63 16.77 3.64
N PHE A 224 10.82 16.00 2.57
CA PHE A 224 10.92 14.53 2.68
C PHE A 224 12.09 14.13 3.58
N MET A 225 13.26 14.71 3.37
CA MET A 225 14.45 14.41 4.17
C MET A 225 14.26 14.79 5.65
N ALA A 226 13.54 15.88 5.93
CA ALA A 226 13.20 16.27 7.29
C ALA A 226 12.21 15.28 7.94
N ASP A 227 11.17 14.88 7.22
CA ASP A 227 10.17 13.94 7.72
C ASP A 227 10.74 12.52 7.88
N MET A 228 11.65 12.09 7.00
CA MET A 228 12.39 10.84 7.14
C MET A 228 13.22 10.82 8.44
N ARG A 229 13.96 11.90 8.72
CA ARG A 229 14.70 12.02 10.00
C ARG A 229 13.80 11.96 11.23
N LYS A 230 12.61 12.58 11.18
CA LYS A 230 11.63 12.51 12.28
C LYS A 230 11.12 11.08 12.48
N ALA A 231 10.77 10.38 11.39
CA ALA A 231 10.30 8.99 11.42
C ALA A 231 11.38 8.04 12.00
N GLN A 232 12.64 8.21 11.56
CA GLN A 232 13.78 7.44 12.10
C GLN A 232 14.03 7.73 13.60
N ALA A 233 13.90 8.99 14.02
CA ALA A 233 14.05 9.36 15.43
C ALA A 233 12.92 8.79 16.29
N GLU A 234 11.68 8.85 15.81
CA GLU A 234 10.52 8.24 16.46
C GLU A 234 10.70 6.73 16.63
N PHE A 235 11.07 6.02 15.55
CA PHE A 235 11.35 4.58 15.59
C PHE A 235 12.43 4.24 16.62
N LYS A 236 13.57 4.93 16.60
CA LYS A 236 14.67 4.71 17.56
C LYS A 236 14.22 4.90 19.00
N LYS A 237 13.45 5.96 19.27
CA LYS A 237 12.89 6.25 20.61
C LYS A 237 11.97 5.13 21.08
N LEU A 238 11.02 4.71 20.26
CA LEU A 238 10.05 3.66 20.59
C LEU A 238 10.73 2.30 20.77
N LYS A 239 11.68 1.97 19.90
CA LYS A 239 12.47 0.73 20.01
C LYS A 239 13.31 0.67 21.29
N ALA A 240 13.88 1.80 21.71
CA ALA A 240 14.62 1.88 22.98
C ALA A 240 13.71 1.69 24.20
N ALA A 241 12.51 2.29 24.17
CA ALA A 241 11.52 2.15 25.23
C ALA A 241 10.93 0.75 25.36
N ALA A 242 10.88 -0.02 24.25
CA ALA A 242 10.38 -1.39 24.25
C ALA A 242 11.41 -2.45 24.75
N LYS A 243 12.69 -2.09 24.90
CA LYS A 243 13.68 -2.98 25.50
C LYS A 243 13.43 -3.12 26.99
N PRO A 244 13.31 -4.35 27.57
CA PRO A 244 13.22 -4.53 29.01
C PRO A 244 14.45 -3.87 29.67
N ALA A 245 14.24 -3.18 30.79
CA ALA A 245 15.35 -2.69 31.62
C ALA A 245 16.26 -3.89 31.95
N ALA A 246 17.52 -3.84 31.50
CA ALA A 246 18.49 -4.86 31.82
C ALA A 246 18.53 -4.98 33.37
N THR A 247 18.11 -6.13 33.89
CA THR A 247 18.18 -6.45 35.31
C THR A 247 19.64 -6.29 35.69
N LYS A 248 19.96 -5.28 36.51
CA LYS A 248 21.27 -5.17 37.15
C LYS A 248 21.41 -6.42 38.04
N ALA A 249 22.01 -7.48 37.48
CA ALA A 249 22.45 -8.61 38.29
C ALA A 249 23.48 -8.06 39.27
N GLY A 250 23.08 -8.04 40.54
CA GLY A 250 23.90 -7.57 41.62
C GLY A 250 25.19 -8.39 41.70
N LYS A 251 26.32 -7.69 41.67
CA LYS A 251 27.55 -8.22 42.23
C LYS A 251 27.35 -8.31 43.75
N LYS A 252 27.26 -9.50 44.25
CA LYS A 252 27.63 -9.82 45.63
C LYS A 252 28.97 -10.53 45.61
#